data_6ebb1fa481cf7c5aefff8402d6b83302
#
_entry.id   6ebb1fa481cf7c5aefff8402d6b83302
#
_cell.length_a   1.000
_cell.length_b   1.000
_cell.length_c   1.000
_cell.angle_alpha   90.00
_cell.angle_beta   90.00
_cell.angle_gamma   90.00
#
_symmetry.space_group_name_H-M   'P 1'
#
loop_
_entity.id
_entity.type
_entity.pdbx_description
1 polymer ?
#
loop_
_entity_poly.entity_id
_entity_poly.type
_entity_poly.pdbx_seq_one_letter_code
_entity_poly.pdbx_strand_id
1 'polypeptide(L)'
;TPTTQNTLSLHDALPISDSSEDERRLGEQAVFPETVDVNIRQLDPIPAPRAFLREQPLTDEMSELVLHSRQEIRDVLNGRDDRLLVIVGPCSIHDPKAAHEYAEKLAAVKRELEDRLVIVMRVYFEKPRTTIGWKGLINDPDLDGRFNIRKGMWLARKVLTDVLSLGLPAATEWLDPITPQYICDAISWGAIGARNTESQVHRELASGLSMPVGFKNSTDGSIKAAADSCFAAGFEHHFLSINLDGRVISAETKGNPDCHLVLRGSSHGPNYDAESVRQALEDLKVSKASGPSQHGLVIDAAHGNCGKDENREAEVIEEIAERLAHCEQGITGVMMESFLVGGHQKPAPLDQLVYGQS
;
A
#
# COMPACT_ATOMS: atom_id res chain seq x y z
N THR A 1 18.68 46.73 -35.09
CA THR A 1 17.30 46.17 -35.07
C THR A 1 17.23 45.10 -34.03
N PRO A 2 16.52 45.29 -32.91
CA PRO A 2 16.36 44.28 -31.91
C PRO A 2 15.16 43.34 -32.24
N THR A 3 15.41 42.08 -32.20
CA THR A 3 14.41 40.99 -32.33
C THR A 3 13.58 40.92 -31.07
N THR A 4 12.31 41.26 -31.16
CA THR A 4 11.32 41.05 -30.09
C THR A 4 11.03 39.56 -29.93
N GLN A 5 11.43 38.98 -28.80
CA GLN A 5 10.93 37.67 -28.33
C GLN A 5 9.50 37.86 -27.82
N ASN A 6 8.55 37.24 -28.49
CA ASN A 6 7.19 37.07 -27.99
C ASN A 6 7.20 36.00 -26.86
N THR A 7 7.22 36.44 -25.63
CA THR A 7 6.86 35.64 -24.47
C THR A 7 5.34 35.54 -24.44
N LEU A 8 4.78 34.42 -24.85
CA LEU A 8 3.38 34.05 -24.57
C LEU A 8 3.20 33.96 -23.05
N SER A 9 2.42 34.85 -22.49
CA SER A 9 2.04 34.86 -21.09
C SER A 9 1.10 33.67 -20.83
N LEU A 10 1.36 32.90 -19.81
CA LEU A 10 0.51 31.83 -19.30
C LEU A 10 -0.90 32.28 -18.83
N HIS A 11 -1.22 33.56 -18.97
CA HIS A 11 -2.50 34.15 -18.57
C HIS A 11 -3.56 34.17 -19.68
N ASP A 12 -3.25 33.71 -20.88
CA ASP A 12 -4.22 33.59 -21.97
C ASP A 12 -4.91 32.19 -22.03
N ALA A 13 -4.89 31.43 -20.96
CA ALA A 13 -5.76 30.26 -20.82
C ALA A 13 -7.21 30.76 -20.77
N LEU A 14 -8.02 30.35 -21.73
CA LEU A 14 -9.45 30.64 -21.81
C LEU A 14 -10.13 30.39 -20.45
N PRO A 15 -10.98 31.31 -19.97
CA PRO A 15 -11.73 31.09 -18.74
C PRO A 15 -12.63 29.87 -18.91
N ILE A 16 -12.43 28.86 -18.08
CA ILE A 16 -13.36 27.73 -17.95
C ILE A 16 -14.62 28.33 -17.30
N SER A 17 -15.67 28.53 -18.06
CA SER A 17 -16.94 29.02 -17.57
C SER A 17 -17.57 27.93 -16.68
N ASP A 18 -17.79 28.27 -15.43
CA ASP A 18 -18.44 27.42 -14.45
C ASP A 18 -19.97 27.53 -14.62
N SER A 19 -20.52 26.89 -15.65
CA SER A 19 -21.97 26.87 -15.86
C SER A 19 -22.50 25.45 -16.01
N SER A 20 -23.51 25.14 -15.21
CA SER A 20 -24.27 23.89 -15.22
C SER A 20 -25.00 23.61 -16.56
N GLU A 21 -25.00 24.56 -17.49
CA GLU A 21 -25.53 24.41 -18.85
C GLU A 21 -24.52 23.77 -19.80
N ASP A 22 -23.21 23.94 -19.55
CA ASP A 22 -22.17 23.30 -20.37
C ASP A 22 -22.03 21.81 -20.07
N GLU A 23 -22.31 21.37 -18.84
CA GLU A 23 -22.31 19.93 -18.49
C GLU A 23 -23.41 19.14 -19.22
N ARG A 24 -24.53 19.77 -19.58
CA ARG A 24 -25.60 19.11 -20.37
C ARG A 24 -25.28 19.07 -21.87
N ARG A 25 -24.46 19.99 -22.37
CA ARG A 25 -24.03 20.00 -23.78
C ARG A 25 -22.89 19.02 -24.06
N LEU A 26 -22.05 18.70 -23.05
CA LEU A 26 -20.99 17.70 -23.20
C LEU A 26 -21.52 16.26 -23.35
N GLY A 27 -22.76 16.00 -22.94
CA GLY A 27 -23.41 14.68 -23.12
C GLY A 27 -23.83 14.34 -24.56
N GLU A 28 -23.81 15.30 -25.49
CA GLU A 28 -24.24 15.12 -26.88
C GLU A 28 -23.14 15.33 -27.94
N GLN A 29 -21.91 15.67 -27.55
CA GLN A 29 -20.81 15.69 -28.51
C GLN A 29 -20.45 14.25 -28.86
N ALA A 30 -20.63 13.94 -30.15
CA ALA A 30 -20.27 12.66 -30.73
C ALA A 30 -18.80 12.36 -30.42
N VAL A 31 -18.55 11.56 -29.39
CA VAL A 31 -17.28 10.87 -29.21
C VAL A 31 -17.09 10.03 -30.45
N PHE A 32 -16.03 10.25 -31.22
CA PHE A 32 -15.74 9.45 -32.41
C PHE A 32 -15.41 8.02 -31.93
N PRO A 33 -16.34 7.04 -32.02
CA PRO A 33 -16.17 5.72 -31.45
C PRO A 33 -15.01 4.94 -32.08
N GLU A 34 -14.52 5.42 -33.22
CA GLU A 34 -13.39 4.85 -33.92
C GLU A 34 -12.02 5.21 -33.36
N THR A 35 -11.94 6.22 -32.49
CA THR A 35 -10.67 6.70 -31.92
C THR A 35 -10.59 6.60 -30.39
N VAL A 36 -11.71 6.35 -29.72
CA VAL A 36 -11.81 6.30 -28.24
C VAL A 36 -12.49 5.00 -27.83
N ASP A 37 -11.99 4.40 -26.75
CA ASP A 37 -12.57 3.21 -26.10
C ASP A 37 -12.72 1.97 -27.02
N VAL A 38 -12.02 1.89 -28.12
CA VAL A 38 -12.13 0.80 -29.12
C VAL A 38 -11.84 -0.59 -28.53
N ASN A 39 -11.13 -0.67 -27.44
CA ASN A 39 -10.83 -1.90 -26.72
C ASN A 39 -11.63 -2.06 -25.41
N ILE A 40 -12.50 -1.11 -25.09
CA ILE A 40 -13.37 -1.18 -23.90
C ILE A 40 -14.71 -1.77 -24.29
N ARG A 41 -15.12 -2.85 -23.60
CA ARG A 41 -16.40 -3.51 -23.84
C ARG A 41 -17.54 -2.86 -23.07
N GLN A 42 -17.27 -2.38 -21.87
CA GLN A 42 -18.28 -1.85 -20.96
C GLN A 42 -17.63 -0.92 -19.94
N LEU A 43 -18.34 0.13 -19.58
CA LEU A 43 -18.00 1.07 -18.52
C LEU A 43 -19.12 1.05 -17.48
N ASP A 44 -18.82 0.56 -16.27
CA ASP A 44 -19.76 0.53 -15.15
C ASP A 44 -19.36 1.59 -14.11
N PRO A 45 -20.22 2.57 -13.80
CA PRO A 45 -19.91 3.58 -12.82
C PRO A 45 -19.87 2.98 -11.41
N ILE A 46 -18.84 3.35 -10.65
CA ILE A 46 -18.71 3.04 -9.23
C ILE A 46 -19.12 4.29 -8.44
N PRO A 47 -19.90 4.17 -7.35
CA PRO A 47 -20.23 5.31 -6.49
C PRO A 47 -18.96 6.03 -6.02
N ALA A 48 -19.05 7.35 -5.88
CA ALA A 48 -17.93 8.17 -5.41
C ALA A 48 -17.43 7.71 -4.02
N PRO A 49 -16.14 7.91 -3.69
CA PRO A 49 -15.57 7.54 -2.40
C PRO A 49 -16.43 8.00 -1.20
N ARG A 50 -16.92 9.23 -1.22
CA ARG A 50 -17.80 9.79 -0.17
C ARG A 50 -19.03 8.93 0.12
N ALA A 51 -19.60 8.25 -0.88
CA ALA A 51 -20.75 7.38 -0.68
C ALA A 51 -20.35 6.15 0.16
N PHE A 52 -19.24 5.51 -0.17
CA PHE A 52 -18.71 4.38 0.62
C PHE A 52 -18.36 4.78 2.05
N LEU A 53 -17.70 5.93 2.24
CA LEU A 53 -17.34 6.42 3.57
C LEU A 53 -18.60 6.71 4.44
N ARG A 54 -19.69 7.13 3.83
CA ARG A 54 -20.97 7.36 4.53
C ARG A 54 -21.72 6.06 4.85
N GLU A 55 -21.65 5.06 3.98
CA GLU A 55 -22.28 3.76 4.19
C GLU A 55 -21.56 2.95 5.27
N GLN A 56 -20.25 3.11 5.36
CA GLN A 56 -19.38 2.43 6.34
C GLN A 56 -18.40 3.43 6.96
N PRO A 57 -18.86 4.32 7.83
CA PRO A 57 -18.01 5.29 8.49
C PRO A 57 -17.09 4.61 9.50
N LEU A 58 -15.94 5.20 9.74
CA LEU A 58 -15.14 4.88 10.92
C LEU A 58 -15.83 5.49 12.16
N THR A 59 -15.78 4.79 13.29
CA THR A 59 -16.09 5.39 14.58
C THR A 59 -14.97 6.32 15.05
N ASP A 60 -15.23 7.11 16.07
CA ASP A 60 -14.18 7.97 16.66
C ASP A 60 -13.03 7.11 17.20
N GLU A 61 -13.31 6.00 17.86
CA GLU A 61 -12.30 5.08 18.40
C GLU A 61 -11.45 4.45 17.28
N MET A 62 -12.05 4.05 16.14
CA MET A 62 -11.31 3.55 14.99
C MET A 62 -10.40 4.63 14.38
N SER A 63 -10.90 5.86 14.30
CA SER A 63 -10.14 7.00 13.77
C SER A 63 -8.96 7.34 14.69
N GLU A 64 -9.17 7.34 16.00
CA GLU A 64 -8.11 7.52 17.01
C GLU A 64 -7.07 6.39 16.94
N LEU A 65 -7.50 5.14 16.80
CA LEU A 65 -6.61 4.00 16.60
C LEU A 65 -5.70 4.19 15.38
N VAL A 66 -6.26 4.60 14.24
CA VAL A 66 -5.49 4.84 13.01
C VAL A 66 -4.50 5.98 13.20
N LEU A 67 -4.93 7.10 13.80
CA LEU A 67 -4.05 8.24 14.05
C LEU A 67 -2.91 7.88 15.01
N HIS A 68 -3.23 7.19 16.10
CA HIS A 68 -2.25 6.76 17.09
C HIS A 68 -1.25 5.78 16.49
N SER A 69 -1.71 4.73 15.83
CA SER A 69 -0.83 3.73 15.23
C SER A 69 0.06 4.29 14.11
N ARG A 70 -0.42 5.26 13.32
CA ARG A 70 0.44 5.98 12.37
C ARG A 70 1.58 6.71 13.08
N GLN A 71 1.30 7.30 14.25
CA GLN A 71 2.32 7.98 15.05
C GLN A 71 3.30 6.98 15.66
N GLU A 72 2.84 5.88 16.25
CA GLU A 72 3.70 4.82 16.78
C GLU A 72 4.64 4.28 15.71
N ILE A 73 4.11 3.97 14.51
CA ILE A 73 4.93 3.50 13.38
C ILE A 73 6.00 4.53 13.00
N ARG A 74 5.64 5.83 12.93
CA ARG A 74 6.63 6.90 12.69
C ARG A 74 7.70 6.94 13.76
N ASP A 75 7.33 6.77 15.02
CA ASP A 75 8.25 6.84 16.14
C ASP A 75 9.24 5.67 16.12
N VAL A 76 8.76 4.46 15.82
CA VAL A 76 9.61 3.29 15.59
C VAL A 76 10.57 3.50 14.41
N LEU A 77 10.06 3.92 13.25
CA LEU A 77 10.87 4.15 12.05
C LEU A 77 11.95 5.21 12.24
N ASN A 78 11.73 6.17 13.14
CA ASN A 78 12.65 7.27 13.44
C ASN A 78 13.48 7.04 14.72
N GLY A 79 13.41 5.86 15.33
CA GLY A 79 14.18 5.51 16.53
C GLY A 79 13.80 6.30 17.78
N ARG A 80 12.57 6.79 17.85
CA ARG A 80 11.98 7.44 19.03
C ARG A 80 11.21 6.47 19.92
N ASP A 81 10.91 5.30 19.39
CA ASP A 81 10.28 4.17 20.07
C ASP A 81 11.15 2.92 19.80
N ASP A 82 11.58 2.24 20.85
CA ASP A 82 12.48 1.09 20.78
C ASP A 82 11.74 -0.23 20.50
N ARG A 83 10.41 -0.21 20.37
CA ARG A 83 9.62 -1.37 19.96
C ARG A 83 9.90 -1.75 18.51
N LEU A 84 9.69 -3.02 18.19
CA LEU A 84 9.81 -3.51 16.81
C LEU A 84 8.46 -3.43 16.08
N LEU A 85 8.43 -2.86 14.88
CA LEU A 85 7.26 -2.90 14.00
C LEU A 85 7.10 -4.31 13.44
N VAL A 86 5.91 -4.92 13.60
CA VAL A 86 5.58 -6.23 13.06
C VAL A 86 4.35 -6.12 12.18
N ILE A 87 4.53 -6.33 10.87
CA ILE A 87 3.45 -6.28 9.87
C ILE A 87 3.15 -7.73 9.47
N VAL A 88 2.03 -8.30 9.98
CA VAL A 88 1.75 -9.74 9.87
C VAL A 88 0.32 -10.01 9.45
N GLY A 89 0.11 -11.02 8.60
CA GLY A 89 -1.20 -11.45 8.13
C GLY A 89 -1.15 -12.15 6.79
N PRO A 90 -2.29 -12.53 6.21
CA PRO A 90 -2.33 -13.32 4.99
C PRO A 90 -1.64 -12.63 3.80
N CYS A 91 -1.22 -13.43 2.84
CA CYS A 91 -0.67 -12.94 1.57
C CYS A 91 -1.67 -12.01 0.86
N SER A 92 -2.97 -12.39 0.85
CA SER A 92 -4.09 -11.51 0.49
C SER A 92 -5.39 -12.03 1.11
N ILE A 93 -6.31 -11.09 1.36
CA ILE A 93 -7.65 -11.41 1.82
C ILE A 93 -8.48 -11.91 0.62
N HIS A 94 -9.01 -13.11 0.71
CA HIS A 94 -9.99 -13.66 -0.23
C HIS A 94 -11.29 -14.08 0.49
N ASP A 95 -11.22 -14.38 1.78
CA ASP A 95 -12.34 -14.73 2.63
C ASP A 95 -12.43 -13.75 3.83
N PRO A 96 -13.43 -12.85 3.85
CA PRO A 96 -13.62 -11.91 4.95
C PRO A 96 -13.85 -12.58 6.30
N LYS A 97 -14.49 -13.77 6.33
CA LYS A 97 -14.76 -14.49 7.58
C LYS A 97 -13.48 -15.05 8.20
N ALA A 98 -12.63 -15.67 7.37
CA ALA A 98 -11.32 -16.16 7.83
C ALA A 98 -10.41 -15.00 8.25
N ALA A 99 -10.48 -13.86 7.55
CA ALA A 99 -9.75 -12.65 7.92
C ALA A 99 -10.17 -12.12 9.30
N HIS A 100 -11.47 -12.13 9.60
CA HIS A 100 -11.99 -11.71 10.91
C HIS A 100 -11.52 -12.65 12.03
N GLU A 101 -11.61 -13.96 11.83
CA GLU A 101 -11.13 -14.95 12.82
C GLU A 101 -9.62 -14.81 13.07
N TYR A 102 -8.85 -14.57 12.03
CA TYR A 102 -7.42 -14.29 12.17
C TYR A 102 -7.18 -13.00 12.97
N ALA A 103 -7.93 -11.95 12.67
CA ALA A 103 -7.84 -10.68 13.37
C ALA A 103 -8.16 -10.80 14.87
N GLU A 104 -9.16 -11.59 15.28
CA GLU A 104 -9.46 -11.85 16.69
C GLU A 104 -8.27 -12.48 17.42
N LYS A 105 -7.62 -13.46 16.81
CA LYS A 105 -6.44 -14.14 17.37
C LYS A 105 -5.25 -13.17 17.45
N LEU A 106 -5.00 -12.41 16.38
CA LEU A 106 -3.90 -11.44 16.35
C LEU A 106 -4.11 -10.29 17.33
N ALA A 107 -5.35 -9.86 17.56
CA ALA A 107 -5.67 -8.84 18.55
C ALA A 107 -5.34 -9.28 19.98
N ALA A 108 -5.50 -10.58 20.29
CA ALA A 108 -5.07 -11.13 21.57
C ALA A 108 -3.54 -11.06 21.73
N VAL A 109 -2.81 -11.52 20.71
CA VAL A 109 -1.34 -11.47 20.70
C VAL A 109 -0.82 -10.02 20.80
N LYS A 110 -1.47 -9.08 20.09
CA LYS A 110 -1.10 -7.66 20.16
C LYS A 110 -1.15 -7.13 21.59
N ARG A 111 -2.22 -7.43 22.35
CA ARG A 111 -2.38 -7.00 23.74
C ARG A 111 -1.33 -7.60 24.69
N GLU A 112 -0.85 -8.80 24.40
CA GLU A 112 0.18 -9.47 25.22
C GLU A 112 1.59 -8.90 24.97
N LEU A 113 1.83 -8.35 23.76
CA LEU A 113 3.16 -7.93 23.33
C LEU A 113 3.29 -6.44 23.05
N GLU A 114 2.30 -5.63 23.42
CA GLU A 114 2.24 -4.19 23.11
C GLU A 114 3.36 -3.36 23.75
N ASP A 115 3.99 -3.88 24.80
CA ASP A 115 5.16 -3.28 25.43
C ASP A 115 6.46 -3.43 24.61
N ARG A 116 6.49 -4.34 23.65
CA ARG A 116 7.68 -4.69 22.85
C ARG A 116 7.47 -4.55 21.34
N LEU A 117 6.24 -4.74 20.89
CA LEU A 117 5.92 -4.81 19.47
C LEU A 117 4.81 -3.83 19.08
N VAL A 118 4.98 -3.16 17.96
CA VAL A 118 3.91 -2.45 17.26
C VAL A 118 3.37 -3.38 16.19
N ILE A 119 2.27 -4.09 16.49
CA ILE A 119 1.68 -5.09 15.60
C ILE A 119 0.63 -4.44 14.70
N VAL A 120 0.79 -4.62 13.38
CA VAL A 120 -0.10 -4.13 12.33
C VAL A 120 -0.54 -5.32 11.47
N MET A 121 -1.85 -5.50 11.28
CA MET A 121 -2.36 -6.60 10.45
C MET A 121 -2.21 -6.30 8.96
N ARG A 122 -1.65 -7.25 8.20
CA ARG A 122 -1.69 -7.21 6.73
C ARG A 122 -3.12 -7.47 6.24
N VAL A 123 -3.70 -6.46 5.58
CA VAL A 123 -5.05 -6.52 4.98
C VAL A 123 -4.90 -6.15 3.50
N TYR A 124 -4.32 -7.06 2.74
CA TYR A 124 -4.03 -6.87 1.33
C TYR A 124 -5.18 -7.39 0.48
N PHE A 125 -5.77 -6.54 -0.33
CA PHE A 125 -6.95 -6.84 -1.13
C PHE A 125 -6.65 -7.07 -2.61
N GLU A 126 -5.48 -6.65 -3.05
CA GLU A 126 -5.09 -6.66 -4.46
C GLU A 126 -3.79 -7.44 -4.64
N LYS A 127 -3.63 -8.01 -5.82
CA LYS A 127 -2.46 -8.82 -6.20
C LYS A 127 -1.83 -8.26 -7.46
N PRO A 128 -0.58 -7.78 -7.40
CA PRO A 128 0.16 -7.44 -8.62
C PRO A 128 0.47 -8.71 -9.39
N ARG A 129 -0.09 -8.83 -10.59
CA ARG A 129 0.13 -9.99 -11.46
C ARG A 129 1.13 -9.67 -12.55
N THR A 130 2.13 -10.52 -12.72
CA THR A 130 3.09 -10.43 -13.84
C THR A 130 2.41 -10.84 -15.16
N THR A 131 1.45 -11.76 -15.07
CA THR A 131 0.65 -12.25 -16.20
C THR A 131 -0.84 -12.22 -15.83
N ILE A 132 -1.63 -13.15 -16.34
CA ILE A 132 -3.06 -13.28 -16.05
C ILE A 132 -3.25 -14.00 -14.71
N GLY A 133 -4.30 -13.65 -13.97
CA GLY A 133 -4.68 -14.31 -12.72
C GLY A 133 -5.67 -13.48 -11.91
N TRP A 134 -6.19 -14.05 -10.83
CA TRP A 134 -7.05 -13.34 -9.88
C TRP A 134 -6.33 -12.12 -9.31
N LYS A 135 -6.95 -10.95 -9.42
CA LYS A 135 -6.35 -9.67 -9.03
C LYS A 135 -6.63 -9.27 -7.59
N GLY A 136 -7.41 -10.05 -6.86
CA GLY A 136 -7.73 -9.79 -5.46
C GLY A 136 -9.20 -9.52 -5.19
N LEU A 137 -9.54 -9.37 -3.91
CA LEU A 137 -10.91 -9.22 -3.43
C LEU A 137 -11.62 -7.99 -4.04
N ILE A 138 -10.92 -6.88 -4.21
CA ILE A 138 -11.53 -5.66 -4.78
C ILE A 138 -11.98 -5.93 -6.22
N ASN A 139 -11.16 -6.60 -7.02
CA ASN A 139 -11.44 -6.79 -8.43
C ASN A 139 -12.43 -7.91 -8.72
N ASP A 140 -12.34 -9.03 -7.98
CA ASP A 140 -13.17 -10.23 -8.21
C ASP A 140 -13.45 -10.92 -6.85
N PRO A 141 -14.40 -10.36 -6.07
CA PRO A 141 -14.67 -10.80 -4.69
C PRO A 141 -15.25 -12.20 -4.59
N ASP A 142 -15.92 -12.68 -5.62
CA ASP A 142 -16.57 -13.98 -5.65
C ASP A 142 -15.71 -15.08 -6.30
N LEU A 143 -14.53 -14.76 -6.81
CA LEU A 143 -13.63 -15.64 -7.57
C LEU A 143 -14.34 -16.35 -8.75
N ASP A 144 -15.33 -15.70 -9.35
CA ASP A 144 -16.16 -16.26 -10.42
C ASP A 144 -15.92 -15.61 -11.79
N GLY A 145 -14.97 -14.65 -11.84
CA GLY A 145 -14.60 -13.93 -13.06
C GLY A 145 -15.64 -12.88 -13.51
N ARG A 146 -16.61 -12.53 -12.68
CA ARG A 146 -17.61 -11.48 -12.98
C ARG A 146 -17.11 -10.07 -12.67
N PHE A 147 -16.02 -9.95 -11.92
CA PHE A 147 -15.35 -8.68 -11.62
C PHE A 147 -16.28 -7.63 -11.00
N ASN A 148 -17.05 -8.00 -9.98
CA ASN A 148 -17.94 -7.08 -9.27
C ASN A 148 -17.13 -6.14 -8.35
N ILE A 149 -16.45 -5.15 -8.96
CA ILE A 149 -15.56 -4.21 -8.27
C ILE A 149 -16.31 -3.42 -7.19
N ARG A 150 -17.56 -3.01 -7.44
CA ARG A 150 -18.38 -2.31 -6.44
C ARG A 150 -18.55 -3.13 -5.16
N LYS A 151 -18.87 -4.43 -5.30
CA LYS A 151 -18.96 -5.36 -4.19
C LYS A 151 -17.61 -5.54 -3.50
N GLY A 152 -16.54 -5.71 -4.30
CA GLY A 152 -15.19 -5.87 -3.79
C GLY A 152 -14.72 -4.68 -2.95
N MET A 153 -14.95 -3.46 -3.40
CA MET A 153 -14.66 -2.23 -2.64
C MET A 153 -15.45 -2.15 -1.34
N TRP A 154 -16.74 -2.52 -1.38
CA TRP A 154 -17.57 -2.56 -0.20
C TRP A 154 -17.07 -3.58 0.84
N LEU A 155 -16.70 -4.78 0.38
CA LEU A 155 -16.14 -5.84 1.23
C LEU A 155 -14.77 -5.44 1.80
N ALA A 156 -13.91 -4.82 1.00
CA ALA A 156 -12.61 -4.36 1.46
C ALA A 156 -12.75 -3.37 2.63
N ARG A 157 -13.64 -2.38 2.49
CA ARG A 157 -13.90 -1.43 3.56
C ARG A 157 -14.52 -2.10 4.79
N LYS A 158 -15.45 -3.06 4.60
CA LYS A 158 -16.05 -3.83 5.69
C LYS A 158 -14.99 -4.62 6.48
N VAL A 159 -14.07 -5.30 5.80
CA VAL A 159 -12.95 -6.02 6.46
C VAL A 159 -12.09 -5.05 7.26
N LEU A 160 -11.78 -3.87 6.73
CA LEU A 160 -10.99 -2.87 7.45
C LEU A 160 -11.69 -2.37 8.70
N THR A 161 -12.99 -2.04 8.63
CA THR A 161 -13.75 -1.62 9.82
C THR A 161 -13.85 -2.74 10.85
N ASP A 162 -13.99 -4.00 10.43
CA ASP A 162 -14.00 -5.15 11.33
C ASP A 162 -12.64 -5.33 12.04
N VAL A 163 -11.54 -5.23 11.32
CA VAL A 163 -10.17 -5.31 11.88
C VAL A 163 -9.93 -4.17 12.88
N LEU A 164 -10.29 -2.95 12.53
CA LEU A 164 -10.14 -1.79 13.41
C LEU A 164 -11.01 -1.89 14.67
N SER A 165 -12.21 -2.47 14.58
CA SER A 165 -13.10 -2.69 15.74
C SER A 165 -12.52 -3.62 16.79
N LEU A 166 -11.59 -4.48 16.40
CA LEU A 166 -10.84 -5.38 17.30
C LEU A 166 -9.60 -4.71 17.92
N GLY A 167 -9.35 -3.45 17.61
CA GLY A 167 -8.18 -2.71 18.09
C GLY A 167 -6.89 -3.02 17.33
N LEU A 168 -6.99 -3.55 16.11
CA LEU A 168 -5.86 -3.82 15.23
C LEU A 168 -5.70 -2.71 14.19
N PRO A 169 -4.53 -2.06 14.08
CA PRO A 169 -4.20 -1.22 12.94
C PRO A 169 -3.99 -2.09 11.69
N ALA A 170 -4.33 -1.55 10.52
CA ALA A 170 -4.28 -2.25 9.25
C ALA A 170 -3.18 -1.73 8.32
N ALA A 171 -2.55 -2.66 7.60
CA ALA A 171 -1.60 -2.39 6.51
C ALA A 171 -2.15 -2.90 5.18
N THR A 172 -1.88 -2.18 4.08
CA THR A 172 -2.25 -2.63 2.73
C THR A 172 -1.17 -2.32 1.70
N GLU A 173 -1.29 -2.91 0.50
CA GLU A 173 -0.45 -2.58 -0.65
C GLU A 173 -1.24 -1.70 -1.62
N TRP A 174 -0.63 -0.64 -2.12
CA TRP A 174 -1.23 0.29 -3.06
C TRP A 174 -0.82 -0.06 -4.48
N LEU A 175 -1.79 -0.41 -5.32
CA LEU A 175 -1.57 -0.84 -6.70
C LEU A 175 -2.11 0.15 -7.73
N ASP A 176 -3.13 0.93 -7.38
CA ASP A 176 -3.70 1.94 -8.26
C ASP A 176 -3.90 3.28 -7.53
N PRO A 177 -4.02 4.41 -8.25
CA PRO A 177 -4.12 5.73 -7.65
C PRO A 177 -5.54 6.10 -7.18
N ILE A 178 -6.55 5.25 -7.42
CA ILE A 178 -7.96 5.54 -7.14
C ILE A 178 -8.41 4.88 -5.83
N THR A 179 -8.07 3.62 -5.62
CA THR A 179 -8.42 2.83 -4.42
C THR A 179 -8.11 3.55 -3.10
N PRO A 180 -7.00 4.32 -2.96
CA PRO A 180 -6.72 5.05 -1.72
C PRO A 180 -7.85 5.98 -1.27
N GLN A 181 -8.57 6.61 -2.19
CA GLN A 181 -9.67 7.53 -1.83
C GLN A 181 -10.85 6.83 -1.14
N TYR A 182 -10.95 5.51 -1.27
CA TYR A 182 -12.02 4.70 -0.68
C TYR A 182 -11.67 4.10 0.68
N ILE A 183 -10.37 3.87 0.95
CA ILE A 183 -9.96 3.07 2.11
C ILE A 183 -8.77 3.65 2.91
N CYS A 184 -8.09 4.69 2.44
CA CYS A 184 -6.86 5.16 3.11
C CYS A 184 -7.09 5.72 4.51
N ASP A 185 -8.31 6.17 4.84
CA ASP A 185 -8.69 6.62 6.18
C ASP A 185 -8.58 5.50 7.24
N ALA A 186 -8.69 4.23 6.82
CA ALA A 186 -8.64 3.04 7.67
C ALA A 186 -7.25 2.37 7.70
N ILE A 187 -6.24 2.91 7.02
CA ILE A 187 -4.91 2.30 6.87
C ILE A 187 -3.87 3.03 7.71
N SER A 188 -3.10 2.26 8.47
CA SER A 188 -2.02 2.77 9.33
C SER A 188 -0.64 2.65 8.71
N TRP A 189 -0.43 1.71 7.78
CA TRP A 189 0.81 1.51 7.04
C TRP A 189 0.53 1.06 5.60
N GLY A 190 1.28 1.56 4.64
CA GLY A 190 1.12 1.22 3.24
C GLY A 190 2.39 0.64 2.62
N ALA A 191 2.25 -0.26 1.63
CA ALA A 191 3.36 -0.78 0.85
C ALA A 191 3.27 -0.35 -0.62
N ILE A 192 4.42 -0.11 -1.24
CA ILE A 192 4.59 -0.16 -2.69
C ILE A 192 5.37 -1.43 -3.01
N GLY A 193 4.74 -2.32 -3.77
CA GLY A 193 5.29 -3.63 -4.11
C GLY A 193 6.49 -3.55 -5.06
N ALA A 194 7.29 -4.61 -5.08
CA ALA A 194 8.54 -4.70 -5.85
C ALA A 194 8.36 -4.45 -7.37
N ARG A 195 7.18 -4.72 -7.92
CA ARG A 195 6.89 -4.48 -9.35
C ARG A 195 6.52 -3.04 -9.66
N ASN A 196 6.20 -2.25 -8.65
CA ASN A 196 5.69 -0.88 -8.75
C ASN A 196 6.67 0.16 -8.21
N THR A 197 7.76 -0.28 -7.58
CA THR A 197 8.74 0.60 -6.93
C THR A 197 9.34 1.64 -7.88
N GLU A 198 9.61 1.29 -9.13
CA GLU A 198 10.17 2.21 -10.13
C GLU A 198 9.12 3.10 -10.81
N SER A 199 7.82 2.87 -10.55
CA SER A 199 6.74 3.60 -11.20
C SER A 199 6.62 5.02 -10.66
N GLN A 200 6.65 6.02 -11.56
CA GLN A 200 6.42 7.42 -11.21
C GLN A 200 5.07 7.62 -10.54
N VAL A 201 4.00 7.01 -11.07
CA VAL A 201 2.64 7.11 -10.51
C VAL A 201 2.59 6.68 -9.04
N HIS A 202 3.32 5.60 -8.68
CA HIS A 202 3.34 5.12 -7.30
C HIS A 202 4.18 5.99 -6.37
N ARG A 203 5.24 6.63 -6.86
CA ARG A 203 6.02 7.61 -6.08
C ARG A 203 5.22 8.88 -5.81
N GLU A 204 4.53 9.38 -6.83
CA GLU A 204 3.59 10.51 -6.72
C GLU A 204 2.47 10.19 -5.72
N LEU A 205 1.84 9.01 -5.86
CA LEU A 205 0.82 8.55 -4.93
C LEU A 205 1.35 8.51 -3.49
N ALA A 206 2.50 7.86 -3.27
CA ALA A 206 3.10 7.73 -1.94
C ALA A 206 3.41 9.08 -1.28
N SER A 207 3.78 10.09 -2.08
CA SER A 207 4.05 11.46 -1.59
C SER A 207 2.83 12.12 -0.94
N GLY A 208 1.62 11.70 -1.31
CA GLY A 208 0.36 12.24 -0.80
C GLY A 208 -0.35 11.37 0.23
N LEU A 209 0.11 10.14 0.46
CA LEU A 209 -0.50 9.24 1.43
C LEU A 209 -0.27 9.70 2.88
N SER A 210 -1.27 9.52 3.73
CA SER A 210 -1.29 10.03 5.10
C SER A 210 -0.60 9.11 6.13
N MET A 211 -0.13 7.92 5.71
CA MET A 211 0.54 6.93 6.53
C MET A 211 1.99 6.73 6.09
N PRO A 212 2.84 6.13 6.94
CA PRO A 212 4.15 5.62 6.52
C PRO A 212 4.02 4.61 5.37
N VAL A 213 4.92 4.69 4.38
CA VAL A 213 4.90 3.86 3.18
C VAL A 213 6.24 3.16 2.97
N GLY A 214 6.20 1.82 2.95
CA GLY A 214 7.36 0.99 2.68
C GLY A 214 7.50 0.67 1.18
N PHE A 215 8.63 1.04 0.59
CA PHE A 215 8.99 0.65 -0.77
C PHE A 215 9.82 -0.63 -0.75
N LYS A 216 9.30 -1.70 -1.36
CA LYS A 216 10.03 -2.95 -1.48
C LYS A 216 11.11 -2.83 -2.56
N ASN A 217 12.31 -3.38 -2.31
CA ASN A 217 13.30 -3.51 -3.37
C ASN A 217 12.73 -4.28 -4.57
N SER A 218 13.24 -3.99 -5.76
CA SER A 218 12.73 -4.58 -7.00
C SER A 218 12.92 -6.12 -7.04
N THR A 219 12.25 -6.78 -7.96
CA THR A 219 12.26 -8.26 -8.05
C THR A 219 13.61 -8.84 -8.42
N ASP A 220 14.48 -8.07 -9.09
CA ASP A 220 15.87 -8.43 -9.41
C ASP A 220 16.84 -8.17 -8.24
N GLY A 221 16.35 -7.52 -7.16
CA GLY A 221 17.13 -7.23 -5.97
C GLY A 221 17.66 -5.81 -5.86
N SER A 222 17.41 -4.94 -6.84
CA SER A 222 17.88 -3.54 -6.79
C SER A 222 17.31 -2.80 -5.59
N ILE A 223 18.17 -2.49 -4.64
CA ILE A 223 17.87 -1.67 -3.45
C ILE A 223 17.82 -0.21 -3.85
N LYS A 224 18.69 0.21 -4.77
CA LYS A 224 18.80 1.59 -5.23
C LYS A 224 17.47 2.13 -5.76
N ALA A 225 16.71 1.35 -6.54
CA ALA A 225 15.42 1.76 -7.06
C ALA A 225 14.43 2.12 -5.95
N ALA A 226 14.39 1.33 -4.87
CA ALA A 226 13.53 1.59 -3.72
C ALA A 226 14.03 2.79 -2.89
N ALA A 227 15.33 2.93 -2.71
CA ALA A 227 15.93 4.08 -2.02
C ALA A 227 15.64 5.40 -2.75
N ASP A 228 15.82 5.43 -4.09
CA ASP A 228 15.49 6.58 -4.91
C ASP A 228 13.99 6.90 -4.88
N SER A 229 13.14 5.89 -4.78
CA SER A 229 11.68 6.05 -4.68
C SER A 229 11.25 6.62 -3.33
N CYS A 230 11.85 6.15 -2.22
CA CYS A 230 11.66 6.75 -0.91
C CYS A 230 12.07 8.22 -0.89
N PHE A 231 13.22 8.54 -1.52
CA PHE A 231 13.68 9.91 -1.65
C PHE A 231 12.70 10.76 -2.44
N ALA A 232 12.33 10.32 -3.65
CA ALA A 232 11.40 11.07 -4.51
C ALA A 232 10.05 11.31 -3.84
N ALA A 233 9.45 10.29 -3.21
CA ALA A 233 8.16 10.42 -2.52
C ALA A 233 8.21 11.33 -1.28
N GLY A 234 9.41 11.65 -0.77
CA GLY A 234 9.62 12.60 0.32
C GLY A 234 9.44 14.08 -0.07
N PHE A 235 9.34 14.39 -1.37
CA PHE A 235 9.16 15.74 -1.88
C PHE A 235 7.74 16.00 -2.36
N GLU A 236 7.45 17.27 -2.67
CA GLU A 236 6.18 17.67 -3.26
C GLU A 236 6.06 17.17 -4.70
N HIS A 237 4.83 16.80 -5.06
CA HIS A 237 4.47 16.37 -6.41
C HIS A 237 3.15 17.00 -6.85
N HIS A 238 2.98 17.12 -8.18
CA HIS A 238 1.74 17.54 -8.81
C HIS A 238 1.30 16.48 -9.81
N PHE A 239 0.10 15.90 -9.61
CA PHE A 239 -0.39 14.81 -10.47
C PHE A 239 -1.91 14.75 -10.53
N LEU A 240 -2.43 14.02 -11.52
CA LEU A 240 -3.86 13.79 -11.66
C LEU A 240 -4.34 12.73 -10.65
N SER A 241 -5.40 13.04 -9.93
CA SER A 241 -6.06 12.17 -8.97
C SER A 241 -7.57 12.37 -8.99
N ILE A 242 -8.29 11.70 -8.11
CA ILE A 242 -9.71 11.95 -7.86
C ILE A 242 -9.92 12.46 -6.42
N ASN A 243 -10.93 13.30 -6.22
CA ASN A 243 -11.36 13.70 -4.89
C ASN A 243 -12.43 12.75 -4.32
N LEU A 244 -12.90 13.02 -3.10
CA LEU A 244 -13.94 12.21 -2.45
C LEU A 244 -15.28 12.20 -3.20
N ASP A 245 -15.53 13.14 -4.09
CA ASP A 245 -16.73 13.19 -4.92
C ASP A 245 -16.55 12.48 -6.28
N GLY A 246 -15.39 11.81 -6.47
CA GLY A 246 -15.07 11.07 -7.69
C GLY A 246 -14.68 11.95 -8.88
N ARG A 247 -14.49 13.25 -8.66
CA ARG A 247 -14.06 14.19 -9.71
C ARG A 247 -12.56 14.15 -9.91
N VAL A 248 -12.12 14.17 -11.15
CA VAL A 248 -10.70 14.32 -11.49
C VAL A 248 -10.20 15.66 -11.00
N ILE A 249 -9.04 15.67 -10.34
CA ILE A 249 -8.40 16.87 -9.79
C ILE A 249 -6.90 16.87 -10.11
N SER A 250 -6.29 18.05 -10.10
CA SER A 250 -4.86 18.19 -9.91
C SER A 250 -4.58 18.16 -8.41
N ALA A 251 -3.80 17.17 -7.97
CA ALA A 251 -3.35 17.06 -6.59
C ALA A 251 -1.96 17.69 -6.45
N GLU A 252 -1.78 18.48 -5.40
CA GLU A 252 -0.49 18.97 -4.94
C GLU A 252 -0.19 18.36 -3.58
N THR A 253 0.97 17.72 -3.43
CA THR A 253 1.38 17.04 -2.20
C THR A 253 2.53 17.78 -1.53
N LYS A 254 2.72 17.52 -0.23
CA LYS A 254 3.84 18.07 0.55
C LYS A 254 5.05 17.13 0.58
N GLY A 255 4.93 15.95 -0.01
CA GLY A 255 5.83 14.85 0.22
C GLY A 255 5.50 14.06 1.50
N ASN A 256 5.88 12.80 1.50
CA ASN A 256 5.71 11.89 2.64
C ASN A 256 7.08 11.56 3.24
N PRO A 257 7.45 12.19 4.37
CA PRO A 257 8.76 11.98 5.00
C PRO A 257 8.92 10.58 5.61
N ASP A 258 7.84 9.84 5.77
CA ASP A 258 7.81 8.53 6.42
C ASP A 258 7.93 7.37 5.42
N CYS A 259 8.31 7.65 4.16
CA CYS A 259 8.66 6.62 3.17
C CYS A 259 9.97 5.94 3.55
N HIS A 260 9.99 4.60 3.56
CA HIS A 260 11.12 3.79 4.02
C HIS A 260 11.32 2.55 3.15
N LEU A 261 12.49 1.92 3.30
CA LEU A 261 12.88 0.74 2.54
C LEU A 261 12.34 -0.54 3.19
N VAL A 262 11.91 -1.49 2.33
CA VAL A 262 11.57 -2.86 2.72
C VAL A 262 12.42 -3.84 1.92
N LEU A 263 13.24 -4.64 2.60
CA LEU A 263 14.03 -5.71 1.99
C LEU A 263 13.19 -6.99 1.90
N ARG A 264 12.98 -7.50 0.67
CA ARG A 264 12.11 -8.65 0.41
C ARG A 264 12.81 -9.82 -0.31
N GLY A 265 14.15 -9.79 -0.37
CA GLY A 265 14.91 -10.72 -1.20
C GLY A 265 14.76 -10.43 -2.70
N SER A 266 15.27 -11.33 -3.51
CA SER A 266 15.28 -11.21 -4.97
C SER A 266 15.05 -12.57 -5.64
N SER A 267 15.04 -12.57 -6.97
CA SER A 267 15.10 -13.80 -7.77
C SER A 267 16.45 -14.51 -7.67
N HIS A 268 17.48 -13.85 -7.14
CA HIS A 268 18.84 -14.36 -7.01
C HIS A 268 19.16 -14.86 -5.60
N GLY A 269 18.33 -14.52 -4.61
CA GLY A 269 18.51 -14.96 -3.23
C GLY A 269 17.97 -13.98 -2.20
N PRO A 270 18.14 -14.30 -0.92
CA PRO A 270 17.75 -13.45 0.20
C PRO A 270 18.61 -12.18 0.30
N ASN A 271 18.12 -11.18 1.04
CA ASN A 271 18.84 -9.95 1.36
C ASN A 271 18.53 -9.46 2.79
N TYR A 272 18.29 -10.38 3.72
CA TYR A 272 18.01 -10.05 5.12
C TYR A 272 19.25 -10.16 6.02
N ASP A 273 20.36 -10.68 5.53
CA ASP A 273 21.63 -10.82 6.26
C ASP A 273 22.24 -9.46 6.64
N ALA A 274 23.16 -9.46 7.62
CA ALA A 274 23.74 -8.24 8.18
C ALA A 274 24.48 -7.38 7.14
N GLU A 275 25.14 -8.01 6.15
CA GLU A 275 25.84 -7.28 5.08
C GLU A 275 24.86 -6.60 4.15
N SER A 276 23.77 -7.30 3.75
CA SER A 276 22.71 -6.75 2.92
C SER A 276 22.00 -5.58 3.61
N VAL A 277 21.72 -5.70 4.91
CA VAL A 277 21.14 -4.61 5.72
C VAL A 277 22.07 -3.41 5.78
N ARG A 278 23.36 -3.62 6.06
CA ARG A 278 24.34 -2.54 6.10
C ARG A 278 24.46 -1.82 4.75
N GLN A 279 24.54 -2.55 3.65
CA GLN A 279 24.59 -1.97 2.30
C GLN A 279 23.32 -1.17 1.98
N ALA A 280 22.15 -1.69 2.33
CA ALA A 280 20.88 -1.00 2.13
C ALA A 280 20.80 0.34 2.89
N LEU A 281 21.32 0.36 4.12
CA LEU A 281 21.38 1.58 4.92
C LEU A 281 22.39 2.59 4.35
N GLU A 282 23.48 2.15 3.75
CA GLU A 282 24.43 3.02 3.06
C GLU A 282 23.80 3.61 1.79
N ASP A 283 23.15 2.80 0.97
CA ASP A 283 22.45 3.26 -0.24
C ASP A 283 21.35 4.31 0.10
N LEU A 284 20.63 4.10 1.20
CA LEU A 284 19.66 5.08 1.71
C LEU A 284 20.32 6.42 2.08
N LYS A 285 21.50 6.38 2.72
CA LYS A 285 22.23 7.60 3.09
C LYS A 285 22.71 8.38 1.86
N VAL A 286 23.19 7.68 0.84
CA VAL A 286 23.63 8.30 -0.41
C VAL A 286 22.48 8.96 -1.14
N SER A 287 21.34 8.27 -1.25
CA SER A 287 20.12 8.83 -1.90
C SER A 287 19.54 10.02 -1.12
N LYS A 288 19.75 10.09 0.19
CA LYS A 288 19.13 11.07 1.12
C LYS A 288 20.07 12.19 1.57
N ALA A 289 21.19 12.41 0.92
CA ALA A 289 22.16 13.47 1.32
C ALA A 289 21.52 14.88 1.51
N SER A 290 20.26 15.08 1.13
CA SER A 290 19.49 16.32 1.28
C SER A 290 18.02 16.11 1.72
N GLY A 291 17.62 14.91 2.17
CA GLY A 291 16.22 14.56 2.50
C GLY A 291 16.00 14.17 3.96
N PRO A 292 14.74 13.86 4.35
CA PRO A 292 14.41 13.48 5.71
C PRO A 292 15.20 12.25 6.14
N SER A 293 15.75 12.28 7.35
CA SER A 293 16.54 11.18 7.93
C SER A 293 15.60 10.05 8.34
N GLN A 294 15.88 8.84 7.88
CA GLN A 294 15.30 7.62 8.45
C GLN A 294 16.36 6.84 9.19
N HIS A 295 15.97 6.22 10.29
CA HIS A 295 16.90 5.51 11.13
C HIS A 295 16.98 4.02 10.84
N GLY A 296 16.01 3.44 10.11
CA GLY A 296 15.99 2.02 9.83
C GLY A 296 15.15 1.59 8.63
N LEU A 297 15.12 0.30 8.42
CA LEU A 297 14.38 -0.39 7.37
C LEU A 297 13.54 -1.54 7.92
N VAL A 298 12.62 -2.05 7.10
CA VAL A 298 11.79 -3.22 7.41
C VAL A 298 12.29 -4.40 6.59
N ILE A 299 12.32 -5.60 7.19
CA ILE A 299 12.64 -6.85 6.48
C ILE A 299 11.36 -7.65 6.28
N ASP A 300 11.01 -7.91 5.03
CA ASP A 300 9.97 -8.85 4.63
C ASP A 300 10.57 -10.27 4.64
N ALA A 301 10.23 -11.07 5.64
CA ALA A 301 10.75 -12.42 5.82
C ALA A 301 10.19 -13.43 4.80
N ALA A 302 9.05 -13.10 4.18
CA ALA A 302 8.45 -13.86 3.09
C ALA A 302 9.20 -13.67 1.74
N HIS A 303 8.57 -14.07 0.66
CA HIS A 303 9.00 -13.84 -0.72
C HIS A 303 10.39 -14.40 -1.07
N GLY A 304 11.33 -13.54 -1.48
CA GLY A 304 12.69 -13.94 -1.85
C GLY A 304 13.56 -14.29 -0.65
N ASN A 305 13.24 -13.76 0.52
CA ASN A 305 14.00 -14.01 1.75
C ASN A 305 13.81 -15.44 2.28
N CYS A 306 12.61 -16.00 2.19
CA CYS A 306 12.36 -17.41 2.52
C CYS A 306 12.37 -18.35 1.29
N GLY A 307 12.66 -17.84 0.09
CA GLY A 307 12.60 -18.61 -1.15
C GLY A 307 11.19 -19.08 -1.50
N LYS A 308 10.14 -18.42 -0.98
CA LYS A 308 8.72 -18.77 -1.08
C LYS A 308 8.35 -20.10 -0.39
N ASP A 309 9.13 -20.51 0.58
CA ASP A 309 8.87 -21.64 1.46
C ASP A 309 8.39 -21.09 2.81
N GLU A 310 7.14 -21.30 3.15
CA GLU A 310 6.52 -20.80 4.39
C GLU A 310 7.18 -21.33 5.67
N ASN A 311 7.77 -22.54 5.61
CA ASN A 311 8.45 -23.09 6.78
C ASN A 311 9.77 -22.36 7.07
N ARG A 312 10.44 -21.86 6.03
CA ARG A 312 11.66 -21.06 6.17
C ARG A 312 11.41 -19.64 6.64
N GLU A 313 10.19 -19.13 6.54
CA GLU A 313 9.88 -17.78 7.00
C GLU A 313 10.10 -17.64 8.51
N ALA A 314 9.75 -18.66 9.29
CA ALA A 314 10.01 -18.70 10.74
C ALA A 314 11.51 -18.68 11.05
N GLU A 315 12.32 -19.44 10.31
CA GLU A 315 13.80 -19.46 10.45
C GLU A 315 14.41 -18.07 10.19
N VAL A 316 13.90 -17.36 9.16
CA VAL A 316 14.32 -15.98 8.83
C VAL A 316 14.01 -15.03 9.98
N ILE A 317 12.83 -15.13 10.56
CA ILE A 317 12.42 -14.29 11.71
C ILE A 317 13.26 -14.60 12.96
N GLU A 318 13.53 -15.87 13.24
CA GLU A 318 14.38 -16.28 14.37
C GLU A 318 15.78 -15.71 14.22
N GLU A 319 16.41 -15.81 13.04
CA GLU A 319 17.74 -15.23 12.78
C GLU A 319 17.75 -13.70 12.95
N ILE A 320 16.71 -13.01 12.44
CA ILE A 320 16.60 -11.55 12.63
C ILE A 320 16.44 -11.21 14.11
N ALA A 321 15.63 -11.95 14.85
CA ALA A 321 15.42 -11.73 16.28
C ALA A 321 16.68 -11.96 17.10
N GLU A 322 17.48 -12.98 16.79
CA GLU A 322 18.78 -13.22 17.41
C GLU A 322 19.75 -12.06 17.17
N ARG A 323 19.80 -11.53 15.95
CA ARG A 323 20.65 -10.39 15.60
C ARG A 323 20.24 -9.12 16.32
N LEU A 324 18.92 -8.86 16.41
CA LEU A 324 18.39 -7.74 17.21
C LEU A 324 18.71 -7.88 18.69
N ALA A 325 18.63 -9.10 19.25
CA ALA A 325 19.04 -9.37 20.63
C ALA A 325 20.55 -9.11 20.87
N HIS A 326 21.37 -9.21 19.83
CA HIS A 326 22.78 -8.83 19.85
C HIS A 326 23.04 -7.37 19.45
N CYS A 327 22.02 -6.53 19.56
CA CYS A 327 22.08 -5.07 19.33
C CYS A 327 22.42 -4.65 17.91
N GLU A 328 22.08 -5.44 16.90
CA GLU A 328 22.17 -4.98 15.50
C GLU A 328 21.27 -3.77 15.30
N GLN A 329 21.80 -2.76 14.63
CA GLN A 329 21.12 -1.49 14.39
C GLN A 329 20.60 -1.41 12.95
N GLY A 330 19.53 -0.64 12.76
CA GLY A 330 19.01 -0.30 11.44
C GLY A 330 17.82 -1.13 10.99
N ILE A 331 17.49 -2.22 11.69
CA ILE A 331 16.23 -2.96 11.47
C ILE A 331 15.20 -2.40 12.45
N THR A 332 14.16 -1.75 11.92
CA THR A 332 13.06 -1.16 12.72
C THR A 332 11.79 -1.98 12.65
N GLY A 333 11.71 -2.94 11.74
CA GLY A 333 10.53 -3.80 11.65
C GLY A 333 10.75 -5.03 10.80
N VAL A 334 9.79 -5.94 10.93
CA VAL A 334 9.69 -7.16 10.13
C VAL A 334 8.29 -7.27 9.53
N MET A 335 8.21 -7.90 8.37
CA MET A 335 6.97 -8.27 7.72
C MET A 335 6.95 -9.78 7.51
N MET A 336 5.79 -10.40 7.75
CA MET A 336 5.61 -11.85 7.52
C MET A 336 4.23 -12.16 6.96
N GLU A 337 4.15 -13.26 6.22
CA GLU A 337 2.89 -13.81 5.73
C GLU A 337 2.42 -14.92 6.66
N SER A 338 1.25 -14.78 7.24
CA SER A 338 0.65 -15.71 8.19
C SER A 338 -0.86 -15.73 8.05
N PHE A 339 -1.46 -16.90 8.19
CA PHE A 339 -2.91 -17.05 8.21
C PHE A 339 -3.33 -18.16 9.18
N LEU A 340 -4.64 -18.56 9.18
CA LEU A 340 -5.16 -19.55 10.12
C LEU A 340 -4.58 -20.95 9.91
N VAL A 341 -4.29 -21.31 8.65
CA VAL A 341 -3.73 -22.60 8.24
C VAL A 341 -2.52 -22.35 7.35
N GLY A 342 -1.44 -23.07 7.61
CA GLY A 342 -0.23 -23.02 6.76
C GLY A 342 -0.48 -23.52 5.34
N GLY A 343 0.42 -23.18 4.44
CA GLY A 343 0.34 -23.51 3.01
C GLY A 343 -0.15 -22.36 2.15
N HIS A 344 -0.21 -22.65 0.86
CA HIS A 344 -0.73 -21.72 -0.16
C HIS A 344 -1.68 -22.46 -1.10
N GLN A 345 -2.67 -21.77 -1.61
CA GLN A 345 -3.62 -22.35 -2.55
C GLN A 345 -3.77 -21.50 -3.81
N LYS A 346 -4.14 -22.19 -4.91
CA LYS A 346 -4.45 -21.49 -6.16
C LYS A 346 -5.88 -20.92 -6.11
N PRO A 347 -6.13 -19.79 -6.74
CA PRO A 347 -7.51 -19.29 -6.88
C PRO A 347 -8.42 -20.34 -7.48
N ALA A 348 -9.54 -20.60 -6.82
CA ALA A 348 -10.60 -21.53 -7.20
C ALA A 348 -11.94 -20.94 -6.72
N PRO A 349 -13.09 -21.47 -7.16
CA PRO A 349 -14.38 -21.11 -6.56
C PRO A 349 -14.35 -21.23 -5.03
N LEU A 350 -15.04 -20.32 -4.33
CA LEU A 350 -14.97 -20.20 -2.86
C LEU A 350 -15.27 -21.51 -2.11
N ASP A 351 -16.17 -22.33 -2.65
CA ASP A 351 -16.55 -23.63 -2.08
C ASP A 351 -15.50 -24.72 -2.24
N GLN A 352 -14.45 -24.47 -3.02
CA GLN A 352 -13.34 -25.41 -3.26
C GLN A 352 -12.05 -24.98 -2.52
N LEU A 353 -12.05 -23.81 -1.91
CA LEU A 353 -10.90 -23.31 -1.18
C LEU A 353 -10.83 -23.91 0.23
N VAL A 354 -9.61 -24.12 0.71
CA VAL A 354 -9.35 -24.50 2.10
C VAL A 354 -9.54 -23.27 2.98
N TYR A 355 -10.46 -23.35 3.92
CA TYR A 355 -10.74 -22.26 4.84
C TYR A 355 -9.49 -21.89 5.65
N GLY A 356 -9.19 -20.60 5.68
CA GLY A 356 -8.06 -20.06 6.44
C GLY A 356 -6.66 -20.32 5.86
N GLN A 357 -6.56 -20.88 4.66
CA GLN A 357 -5.30 -20.97 3.90
C GLN A 357 -5.21 -19.82 2.89
N SER A 358 -4.05 -19.18 2.76
CA SER A 358 -3.83 -18.02 1.88
C SER A 358 -3.44 -18.40 0.45
#